data_4da44e371f80bac3149b45e6dc84247e
#
_entry.id   4da44e371f80bac3149b45e6dc84247e
#
_cell.length_a   1.000
_cell.length_b   1.000
_cell.length_c   1.000
_cell.angle_alpha   90.00
_cell.angle_beta   90.00
_cell.angle_gamma   90.00
#
_symmetry.space_group_name_H-M   'P 1'
#
loop_
_entity.id
_entity.type
_entity.pdbx_description
1 polymer ?
#
loop_
_entity_poly.entity_id
_entity_poly.type
_entity_poly.pdbx_seq_one_letter_code
_entity_poly.pdbx_strand_id
1 'polypeptide(L)'
;MLIRYVIETDLADITDLMMELGYNTTESEMNIRLSKLNSNPDYHTIVAAIDNQVVGLIGLHLGLAYEFSGCYGRIVCLIVNSQYRKKGIGKQLMDRAKAIVIESGGNTLVLNSGNRTERVDAHNFYENNGFSAKSTGFSKKISSP
;
A
#
# COMPACT_ATOMS: atom_id res chain seq x y z
N MET A 1 9.43 8.98 14.38
CA MET A 1 8.45 8.43 13.42
C MET A 1 7.90 7.12 13.97
N LEU A 2 6.61 6.93 13.86
CA LEU A 2 5.92 5.75 14.35
C LEU A 2 5.28 4.99 13.16
N ILE A 3 5.56 3.69 13.07
CA ILE A 3 4.92 2.80 12.09
C ILE A 3 3.89 1.97 12.86
N ARG A 4 2.62 2.08 12.49
CA ARG A 4 1.54 1.43 13.24
C ARG A 4 0.33 1.15 12.34
N TYR A 5 -0.60 0.35 12.85
CA TYR A 5 -1.89 0.19 12.18
C TYR A 5 -2.68 1.49 12.16
N VAL A 6 -3.51 1.64 11.14
CA VAL A 6 -4.43 2.78 10.99
C VAL A 6 -5.42 2.83 12.16
N ILE A 7 -5.79 4.06 12.55
CA ILE A 7 -6.86 4.31 13.53
C ILE A 7 -7.85 5.32 12.93
N GLU A 8 -9.03 5.46 13.54
CA GLU A 8 -10.10 6.30 13.00
C GLU A 8 -9.69 7.75 12.78
N THR A 9 -8.87 8.30 13.66
CA THR A 9 -8.43 9.70 13.57
C THR A 9 -7.48 9.97 12.41
N ASP A 10 -7.03 8.93 11.70
CA ASP A 10 -6.15 9.08 10.54
C ASP A 10 -6.90 9.43 9.25
N LEU A 11 -8.23 9.41 9.25
CA LEU A 11 -9.04 9.52 8.04
C LEU A 11 -8.74 10.78 7.22
N ALA A 12 -8.63 11.93 7.87
CA ALA A 12 -8.38 13.19 7.16
C ALA A 12 -7.03 13.18 6.44
N ASP A 13 -5.98 12.73 7.13
CA ASP A 13 -4.63 12.67 6.56
C ASP A 13 -4.56 11.66 5.42
N ILE A 14 -5.22 10.51 5.56
CA ILE A 14 -5.25 9.48 4.50
C ILE A 14 -5.98 10.02 3.28
N THR A 15 -7.09 10.73 3.48
CA THR A 15 -7.83 11.35 2.38
C THR A 15 -6.94 12.32 1.61
N ASP A 16 -6.17 13.15 2.33
CA ASP A 16 -5.23 14.08 1.71
C ASP A 16 -4.13 13.36 0.92
N LEU A 17 -3.61 12.24 1.44
CA LEU A 17 -2.61 11.44 0.73
C LEU A 17 -3.17 10.87 -0.57
N MET A 18 -4.42 10.40 -0.57
CA MET A 18 -5.07 9.90 -1.78
C MET A 18 -5.25 11.00 -2.81
N MET A 19 -5.66 12.20 -2.39
CA MET A 19 -5.78 13.37 -3.25
C MET A 19 -4.42 13.75 -3.86
N GLU A 20 -3.36 13.74 -3.06
CA GLU A 20 -2.01 14.04 -3.56
C GLU A 20 -1.54 13.04 -4.61
N LEU A 21 -1.93 11.77 -4.47
CA LEU A 21 -1.60 10.73 -5.46
C LEU A 21 -2.40 10.88 -6.75
N GLY A 22 -3.43 11.73 -6.78
CA GLY A 22 -4.24 12.00 -7.95
C GLY A 22 -5.61 11.32 -7.95
N TYR A 23 -5.98 10.65 -6.87
CA TYR A 23 -7.30 10.03 -6.75
C TYR A 23 -8.22 10.98 -5.98
N ASN A 24 -9.13 11.66 -6.72
CA ASN A 24 -10.12 12.53 -6.12
C ASN A 24 -11.06 11.71 -5.25
N THR A 25 -11.18 12.09 -4.00
CA THR A 25 -12.05 11.41 -3.05
C THR A 25 -12.47 12.38 -1.93
N THR A 26 -13.38 11.94 -1.08
CA THR A 26 -13.84 12.68 0.09
C THR A 26 -13.60 11.85 1.34
N GLU A 27 -13.60 12.48 2.51
CA GLU A 27 -13.50 11.75 3.77
C GLU A 27 -14.64 10.74 3.92
N SER A 28 -15.83 11.11 3.45
CA SER A 28 -17.00 10.23 3.48
C SER A 28 -16.76 8.94 2.68
N GLU A 29 -16.26 9.07 1.45
CA GLU A 29 -15.94 7.92 0.61
C GLU A 29 -14.79 7.10 1.18
N MET A 30 -13.72 7.75 1.65
CA MET A 30 -12.58 7.07 2.25
C MET A 30 -12.97 6.34 3.53
N ASN A 31 -13.88 6.90 4.32
CA ASN A 31 -14.36 6.24 5.53
C ASN A 31 -15.04 4.91 5.20
N ILE A 32 -15.87 4.90 4.15
CA ILE A 32 -16.55 3.67 3.70
C ILE A 32 -15.51 2.63 3.25
N ARG A 33 -14.52 3.06 2.44
CA ARG A 33 -13.47 2.15 1.94
C ARG A 33 -12.62 1.58 3.07
N LEU A 34 -12.15 2.44 3.98
CA LEU A 34 -11.32 2.02 5.11
C LEU A 34 -12.08 1.09 6.05
N SER A 35 -13.37 1.36 6.30
CA SER A 35 -14.19 0.48 7.13
C SER A 35 -14.30 -0.92 6.55
N LYS A 36 -14.46 -1.04 5.24
CA LYS A 36 -14.49 -2.34 4.56
C LYS A 36 -13.15 -3.06 4.64
N LEU A 37 -12.06 -2.33 4.41
CA LEU A 37 -10.71 -2.90 4.50
C LEU A 37 -10.42 -3.36 5.92
N ASN A 38 -10.71 -2.54 6.91
CA ASN A 38 -10.42 -2.86 8.32
C ASN A 38 -11.27 -3.99 8.87
N SER A 39 -12.44 -4.24 8.30
CA SER A 39 -13.30 -5.36 8.70
C SER A 39 -12.89 -6.69 8.07
N ASN A 40 -11.97 -6.67 7.12
CA ASN A 40 -11.49 -7.88 6.45
C ASN A 40 -10.12 -8.27 7.04
N PRO A 41 -10.00 -9.45 7.69
CA PRO A 41 -8.76 -9.84 8.38
C PRO A 41 -7.58 -10.06 7.43
N ASP A 42 -7.82 -10.20 6.13
CA ASP A 42 -6.76 -10.40 5.14
C ASP A 42 -6.14 -9.08 4.66
N TYR A 43 -6.71 -7.95 5.04
CA TYR A 43 -6.18 -6.63 4.70
C TYR A 43 -5.52 -5.98 5.92
N HIS A 44 -4.37 -5.39 5.70
CA HIS A 44 -3.59 -4.69 6.71
C HIS A 44 -3.26 -3.29 6.21
N THR A 45 -3.72 -2.27 6.91
CA THR A 45 -3.42 -0.87 6.59
C THR A 45 -2.48 -0.33 7.65
N ILE A 46 -1.27 -0.03 7.23
CA ILE A 46 -0.18 0.45 8.09
C ILE A 46 0.15 1.89 7.69
N VAL A 47 0.32 2.73 8.69
CA VAL A 47 0.67 4.15 8.47
C VAL A 47 2.00 4.49 9.11
N ALA A 48 2.66 5.50 8.53
CA ALA A 48 3.81 6.16 9.13
C ALA A 48 3.35 7.53 9.63
N ALA A 49 3.56 7.80 10.90
CA ALA A 49 3.16 9.04 11.54
C ALA A 49 4.35 9.78 12.12
N ILE A 50 4.40 11.08 11.89
CA ILE A 50 5.39 12.00 12.47
C ILE A 50 4.59 13.13 13.15
N ASP A 51 4.85 13.33 14.44
CA ASP A 51 4.16 14.36 15.25
C ASP A 51 2.63 14.27 15.11
N ASN A 52 2.10 13.04 15.19
CA ASN A 52 0.67 12.71 15.07
C ASN A 52 0.07 12.97 13.69
N GLN A 53 0.88 13.28 12.69
CA GLN A 53 0.44 13.43 11.30
C GLN A 53 0.83 12.18 10.52
N VAL A 54 -0.13 11.60 9.79
CA VAL A 54 0.15 10.50 8.88
C VAL A 54 0.82 11.04 7.63
N VAL A 55 2.03 10.57 7.36
CA VAL A 55 2.85 11.01 6.22
C VAL A 55 3.07 9.92 5.20
N GLY A 56 2.62 8.70 5.48
CA GLY A 56 2.72 7.59 4.54
C GLY A 56 1.77 6.47 4.93
N LEU A 57 1.47 5.63 3.96
CA LEU A 57 0.55 4.51 4.12
C LEU A 57 0.97 3.36 3.21
N ILE A 58 0.86 2.14 3.73
CA ILE A 58 0.93 0.93 2.92
C ILE A 58 -0.31 0.08 3.19
N GLY A 59 -0.95 -0.37 2.11
CA GLY A 59 -2.05 -1.33 2.18
C GLY A 59 -1.54 -2.69 1.71
N LEU A 60 -1.76 -3.72 2.51
CA LEU A 60 -1.33 -5.08 2.24
C LEU A 60 -2.54 -6.01 2.23
N HIS A 61 -2.60 -6.88 1.24
CA HIS A 61 -3.57 -7.97 1.17
C HIS A 61 -2.84 -9.31 1.23
N LEU A 62 -3.27 -10.20 2.13
CA LEU A 62 -2.76 -11.57 2.19
C LEU A 62 -3.66 -12.47 1.36
N GLY A 63 -3.09 -13.08 0.32
CA GLY A 63 -3.82 -13.90 -0.62
C GLY A 63 -3.35 -15.35 -0.63
N LEU A 64 -4.13 -16.19 -1.28
CA LEU A 64 -3.79 -17.58 -1.56
C LEU A 64 -3.60 -17.75 -3.06
N ALA A 65 -2.72 -18.66 -3.43
CA ALA A 65 -2.41 -18.95 -4.83
C ALA A 65 -2.72 -20.39 -5.17
N TYR A 66 -2.94 -20.66 -6.45
CA TYR A 66 -3.11 -22.04 -6.94
C TYR A 66 -1.78 -22.74 -7.09
N GLU A 67 -0.70 -21.99 -7.34
CA GLU A 67 0.59 -22.53 -7.75
C GLU A 67 1.50 -22.96 -6.59
N PHE A 68 1.18 -22.54 -5.36
CA PHE A 68 1.99 -22.87 -4.19
C PHE A 68 1.15 -22.86 -2.91
N SER A 69 1.70 -23.48 -1.85
CA SER A 69 1.07 -23.52 -0.54
C SER A 69 1.42 -22.26 0.26
N GLY A 70 0.57 -21.95 1.23
CA GLY A 70 0.74 -20.76 2.06
C GLY A 70 0.20 -19.51 1.40
N CYS A 71 0.39 -18.38 2.06
CA CYS A 71 -0.09 -17.11 1.57
C CYS A 71 1.02 -16.32 0.86
N TYR A 72 0.62 -15.28 0.16
CA TYR A 72 1.53 -14.25 -0.35
C TYR A 72 0.96 -12.88 0.01
N GLY A 73 1.80 -11.87 0.03
CA GLY A 73 1.35 -10.49 0.25
C GLY A 73 1.29 -9.73 -1.06
N ARG A 74 0.18 -9.02 -1.26
CA ARG A 74 0.04 -8.06 -2.35
C ARG A 74 0.01 -6.66 -1.75
N ILE A 75 0.91 -5.81 -2.19
CA ILE A 75 0.86 -4.39 -1.83
C ILE A 75 -0.15 -3.73 -2.76
N VAL A 76 -1.25 -3.29 -2.19
CA VAL A 76 -2.36 -2.70 -2.95
C VAL A 76 -2.30 -1.18 -2.95
N CYS A 77 -1.51 -0.60 -2.06
CA CYS A 77 -1.31 0.84 -1.99
C CYS A 77 0.00 1.14 -1.27
N LEU A 78 0.78 2.07 -1.79
CA LEU A 78 1.96 2.61 -1.11
C LEU A 78 2.07 4.09 -1.47
N ILE A 79 1.90 4.94 -0.47
CA ILE A 79 1.95 6.39 -0.64
C ILE A 79 2.85 7.00 0.43
N VAL A 80 3.71 7.91 0.03
CA VAL A 80 4.46 8.76 0.96
C VAL A 80 4.22 10.21 0.54
N ASN A 81 3.88 11.06 1.50
CA ASN A 81 3.70 12.49 1.28
C ASN A 81 4.94 13.06 0.58
N SER A 82 4.74 13.86 -0.46
CA SER A 82 5.82 14.37 -1.30
C SER A 82 6.90 15.13 -0.52
N GLN A 83 6.52 15.80 0.57
CA GLN A 83 7.45 16.55 1.41
C GLN A 83 8.30 15.65 2.31
N TYR A 84 7.96 14.37 2.41
CA TYR A 84 8.64 13.40 3.27
C TYR A 84 9.33 12.28 2.49
N ARG A 85 9.42 12.41 1.16
CA ARG A 85 10.09 11.42 0.32
C ARG A 85 11.60 11.45 0.53
N LYS A 86 12.26 10.35 0.15
CA LYS A 86 13.73 10.16 0.26
C LYS A 86 14.24 10.21 1.71
N LYS A 87 13.37 9.88 2.67
CA LYS A 87 13.72 9.80 4.09
C LYS A 87 13.60 8.37 4.64
N GLY A 88 13.46 7.37 3.77
CA GLY A 88 13.37 5.98 4.17
C GLY A 88 12.00 5.54 4.68
N ILE A 89 10.97 6.36 4.57
CA ILE A 89 9.62 6.03 5.07
C ILE A 89 9.01 4.88 4.27
N GLY A 90 9.11 4.94 2.93
CA GLY A 90 8.60 3.87 2.07
C GLY A 90 9.25 2.54 2.38
N LYS A 91 10.57 2.53 2.61
CA LYS A 91 11.31 1.33 2.97
C LYS A 91 10.83 0.76 4.30
N GLN A 92 10.61 1.60 5.31
CA GLN A 92 10.13 1.13 6.61
C GLN A 92 8.71 0.58 6.53
N LEU A 93 7.83 1.19 5.74
CA LEU A 93 6.50 0.65 5.48
C LEU A 93 6.58 -0.71 4.79
N MET A 94 7.46 -0.82 3.80
CA MET A 94 7.69 -2.07 3.08
C MET A 94 8.23 -3.16 4.01
N ASP A 95 9.17 -2.83 4.88
CA ASP A 95 9.73 -3.77 5.85
C ASP A 95 8.65 -4.28 6.80
N ARG A 96 7.73 -3.42 7.21
CA ARG A 96 6.60 -3.83 8.06
C ARG A 96 5.66 -4.79 7.34
N ALA A 97 5.33 -4.48 6.09
CA ALA A 97 4.51 -5.37 5.26
C ALA A 97 5.16 -6.74 5.09
N LYS A 98 6.47 -6.74 4.81
CA LYS A 98 7.25 -7.98 4.70
C LYS A 98 7.18 -8.81 5.99
N ALA A 99 7.30 -8.17 7.14
CA ALA A 99 7.22 -8.86 8.42
C ALA A 99 5.85 -9.51 8.63
N ILE A 100 4.77 -8.83 8.26
CA ILE A 100 3.41 -9.38 8.36
C ILE A 100 3.27 -10.62 7.47
N VAL A 101 3.78 -10.59 6.26
CA VAL A 101 3.73 -11.74 5.35
C VAL A 101 4.48 -12.93 5.95
N ILE A 102 5.69 -12.71 6.46
CA ILE A 102 6.51 -13.76 7.08
C ILE A 102 5.79 -14.35 8.29
N GLU A 103 5.25 -13.52 9.18
CA GLU A 103 4.50 -13.95 10.36
C GLU A 103 3.27 -14.77 10.00
N SER A 104 2.70 -14.52 8.82
CA SER A 104 1.52 -15.23 8.31
C SER A 104 1.87 -16.51 7.55
N GLY A 105 3.14 -16.86 7.47
CA GLY A 105 3.60 -18.09 6.79
C GLY A 105 3.90 -17.91 5.31
N GLY A 106 3.90 -16.67 4.79
CA GLY A 106 4.23 -16.39 3.40
C GLY A 106 5.70 -16.03 3.19
N ASN A 107 6.12 -16.01 1.93
CA ASN A 107 7.49 -15.67 1.58
C ASN A 107 7.60 -14.79 0.32
N THR A 108 6.49 -14.27 -0.16
CA THR A 108 6.46 -13.53 -1.43
C THR A 108 5.64 -12.25 -1.26
N LEU A 109 6.18 -11.15 -1.77
CA LEU A 109 5.47 -9.89 -1.93
C LEU A 109 5.34 -9.58 -3.41
N VAL A 110 4.16 -9.17 -3.84
CA VAL A 110 3.88 -8.74 -5.21
C VAL A 110 3.21 -7.38 -5.21
N LEU A 111 3.37 -6.64 -6.29
CA LEU A 111 2.67 -5.39 -6.53
C LEU A 111 2.57 -5.15 -8.02
N ASN A 112 1.63 -4.29 -8.40
CA ASN A 112 1.52 -3.78 -9.77
C ASN A 112 1.81 -2.28 -9.74
N SER A 113 2.63 -1.82 -10.69
CA SER A 113 2.92 -0.41 -10.88
C SER A 113 2.70 -0.06 -12.35
N GLY A 114 2.09 1.11 -12.60
CA GLY A 114 1.86 1.56 -13.97
C GLY A 114 3.15 1.77 -14.74
N ASN A 115 3.09 1.66 -16.07
CA ASN A 115 4.23 1.80 -16.97
C ASN A 115 4.41 3.24 -17.49
N ARG A 116 3.70 4.20 -16.94
CA ARG A 116 3.80 5.60 -17.36
C ARG A 116 5.14 6.20 -16.93
N THR A 117 5.58 7.22 -17.67
CA THR A 117 6.86 7.88 -17.42
C THR A 117 6.98 8.43 -15.99
N GLU A 118 5.89 8.94 -15.43
CA GLU A 118 5.88 9.46 -14.06
C GLU A 118 6.07 8.38 -12.98
N ARG A 119 6.07 7.10 -13.38
CA ARG A 119 6.30 5.97 -12.47
C ARG A 119 7.75 5.48 -12.45
N VAL A 120 8.66 6.14 -13.16
CA VAL A 120 10.08 5.71 -13.22
C VAL A 120 10.71 5.71 -11.83
N ASP A 121 10.48 6.75 -11.03
CA ASP A 121 11.02 6.82 -9.66
C ASP A 121 10.46 5.70 -8.77
N ALA A 122 9.18 5.37 -8.92
CA ALA A 122 8.57 4.27 -8.19
C ALA A 122 9.18 2.93 -8.60
N HIS A 123 9.38 2.70 -9.91
CA HIS A 123 10.02 1.47 -10.40
C HIS A 123 11.44 1.33 -9.84
N ASN A 124 12.21 2.40 -9.82
CA ASN A 124 13.55 2.40 -9.24
C ASN A 124 13.52 2.07 -7.75
N PHE A 125 12.56 2.63 -7.02
CA PHE A 125 12.37 2.32 -5.61
C PHE A 125 12.10 0.84 -5.40
N TYR A 126 11.20 0.25 -6.20
CA TYR A 126 10.87 -1.17 -6.06
C TYR A 126 12.07 -2.06 -6.36
N GLU A 127 12.78 -1.79 -7.45
CA GLU A 127 13.98 -2.56 -7.80
C GLU A 127 15.06 -2.45 -6.72
N ASN A 128 15.26 -1.27 -6.15
CA ASN A 128 16.21 -1.05 -5.06
C ASN A 128 15.82 -1.78 -3.77
N ASN A 129 14.55 -2.14 -3.62
CA ASN A 129 14.05 -2.91 -2.49
C ASN A 129 13.86 -4.40 -2.80
N GLY A 130 14.50 -4.89 -3.86
CA GLY A 130 14.56 -6.32 -4.16
C GLY A 130 13.44 -6.86 -5.03
N PHE A 131 12.60 -5.99 -5.59
CA PHE A 131 11.56 -6.43 -6.52
C PHE A 131 12.11 -6.57 -7.92
N SER A 132 11.62 -7.55 -8.66
CA SER A 132 11.91 -7.74 -10.08
C SER A 132 10.64 -7.60 -10.88
N ALA A 133 10.72 -6.93 -12.03
CA ALA A 133 9.58 -6.81 -12.94
C ALA A 133 9.43 -8.11 -13.72
N LYS A 134 8.53 -9.01 -13.27
CA LYS A 134 8.39 -10.36 -13.83
C LYS A 134 7.11 -10.58 -14.60
N SER A 135 6.13 -9.67 -14.50
CA SER A 135 4.83 -9.88 -15.11
C SER A 135 4.23 -8.55 -15.55
N THR A 136 3.25 -8.66 -16.45
CA THR A 136 2.48 -7.52 -16.92
C THR A 136 1.06 -7.64 -16.41
N GLY A 137 0.55 -6.59 -15.77
CA GLY A 137 -0.83 -6.53 -15.33
C GLY A 137 -1.75 -6.12 -16.46
N PHE A 138 -2.90 -6.76 -16.54
CA PHE A 138 -3.95 -6.41 -17.47
C PHE A 138 -5.21 -6.06 -16.71
N SER A 139 -5.93 -5.04 -17.17
CA SER A 139 -7.22 -4.70 -16.57
C SER A 139 -8.27 -4.49 -17.67
N LYS A 140 -9.51 -4.81 -17.32
CA LYS A 140 -10.64 -4.64 -18.22
C LYS A 140 -11.84 -4.14 -17.43
N LYS A 141 -12.47 -3.07 -17.87
CA LYS A 141 -13.76 -2.67 -17.32
C LYS A 141 -14.83 -3.63 -17.82
N ILE A 142 -15.57 -4.20 -16.88
CA ILE A 142 -16.63 -5.17 -17.21
C ILE A 142 -17.97 -4.46 -17.36
N SER A 143 -18.19 -3.39 -16.60
CA SER A 143 -19.40 -2.58 -16.66
C SER A 143 -19.07 -1.13 -16.34
N SER A 144 -19.96 -0.22 -16.75
CA SER A 144 -19.85 1.19 -16.33
C SER A 144 -20.10 1.29 -14.82
N PRO A 145 -19.31 2.09 -14.12
CA PRO A 145 -19.52 2.30 -12.69
C PRO A 145 -20.80 3.10 -12.42
#